data_ac9f2f30518a332839e1075522ec92c9
#
_entry.id   ac9f2f30518a332839e1075522ec92c9
#
_cell.length_a   1.000
_cell.length_b   1.000
_cell.length_c   1.000
_cell.angle_alpha   90.00
_cell.angle_beta   90.00
_cell.angle_gamma   90.00
#
_symmetry.space_group_name_H-M   'P 1'
#
loop_
_entity.id
_entity.type
_entity.pdbx_description
1 polymer ?
#
loop_
_entity_poly.entity_id
_entity_poly.type
_entity_poly.pdbx_seq_one_letter_code
_entity_poly.pdbx_strand_id
1 'polypeptide(L)'
;KAYRYLCNNFSLPSTRSIRRWFETVNCEPGFLVDVIKSVKADGKPYSLVLDSMSIRKRLIVNKHTNHVEGRVTIGSDMEKMATESLVFLLVPLLGGPRHPIGYFLVDKIDSNVQQQLITQCLTLTAEHGIKIVNITCDGARSNVLTLEKLGAKIPSEPYFKHPTKDHKVYTTLDAVHMLKLARNAFGSLKRFKSDEGEIDFSFVEKLNKLQESMGVRLANKLSNRHMKWHNMKMKVRLAAQLLSSSVADAIEYLSKTDSKFK
;
A
#
# COMPACT_ATOMS: atom_id res chain seq x y z
N LYS A 1 -5.80 8.71 24.00
CA LYS A 1 -4.94 8.93 25.20
C LYS A 1 -3.77 9.86 24.87
N ALA A 2 -3.00 9.62 23.78
CA ALA A 2 -1.82 10.43 23.41
C ALA A 2 -2.14 11.92 23.22
N TYR A 3 -3.22 12.27 22.48
CA TYR A 3 -3.59 13.67 22.26
C TYR A 3 -3.93 14.42 23.57
N ARG A 4 -4.62 13.77 24.52
CA ARG A 4 -4.89 14.37 25.84
C ARG A 4 -3.59 14.68 26.60
N TYR A 5 -2.61 13.79 26.53
CA TYR A 5 -1.29 14.03 27.14
C TYR A 5 -0.61 15.25 26.50
N LEU A 6 -0.66 15.37 25.18
CA LEU A 6 -0.10 16.53 24.47
C LEU A 6 -0.83 17.84 24.86
N CYS A 7 -2.16 17.83 24.99
CA CYS A 7 -2.92 19.00 25.42
C CYS A 7 -2.57 19.49 26.84
N ASN A 8 -2.06 18.61 27.71
CA ASN A 8 -1.65 19.01 29.06
C ASN A 8 -0.29 19.72 29.07
N ASN A 9 0.53 19.52 28.03
CA ASN A 9 1.89 20.06 27.96
C ASN A 9 2.04 21.17 26.90
N PHE A 10 1.08 21.30 25.99
CA PHE A 10 1.11 22.28 24.90
C PHE A 10 -0.27 22.93 24.75
N SER A 11 -0.28 24.19 24.35
CA SER A 11 -1.49 24.94 24.00
C SER A 11 -2.09 24.41 22.68
N LEU A 12 -2.73 23.27 22.73
CA LEU A 12 -3.38 22.63 21.57
C LEU A 12 -4.90 22.85 21.61
N PRO A 13 -5.55 22.91 20.43
CA PRO A 13 -7.01 23.02 20.35
C PRO A 13 -7.69 21.86 21.07
N SER A 14 -8.85 22.10 21.67
CA SER A 14 -9.64 21.03 22.27
C SER A 14 -10.09 20.02 21.18
N THR A 15 -10.33 18.78 21.57
CA THR A 15 -10.90 17.77 20.66
C THR A 15 -12.25 18.20 20.09
N ARG A 16 -13.01 19.03 20.82
CA ARG A 16 -14.27 19.62 20.38
C ARG A 16 -14.02 20.66 19.27
N SER A 17 -13.04 21.53 19.45
CA SER A 17 -12.64 22.52 18.42
C SER A 17 -12.19 21.85 17.14
N ILE A 18 -11.35 20.81 17.26
CA ILE A 18 -10.89 20.03 16.10
C ILE A 18 -12.08 19.39 15.37
N ARG A 19 -13.00 18.75 16.08
CA ARG A 19 -14.21 18.17 15.47
C ARG A 19 -15.04 19.22 14.74
N ARG A 20 -15.26 20.38 15.35
CA ARG A 20 -16.00 21.49 14.74
C ARG A 20 -15.35 22.00 13.45
N TRP A 21 -14.01 22.02 13.39
CA TRP A 21 -13.31 22.38 12.15
C TRP A 21 -13.49 21.34 11.06
N PHE A 22 -13.53 20.06 11.41
CA PHE A 22 -13.79 18.98 10.45
C PHE A 22 -15.24 18.90 10.00
N GLU A 23 -16.21 19.39 10.77
CA GLU A 23 -17.62 19.41 10.39
C GLU A 23 -17.91 20.29 9.16
N THR A 24 -17.01 21.23 8.85
CA THR A 24 -17.13 22.11 7.66
C THR A 24 -16.52 21.50 6.40
N VAL A 25 -15.79 20.41 6.52
CA VAL A 25 -15.16 19.73 5.39
C VAL A 25 -16.13 18.68 4.83
N ASN A 26 -16.52 18.85 3.56
CA ASN A 26 -17.28 17.81 2.88
C ASN A 26 -16.37 16.58 2.68
N CYS A 27 -16.74 15.47 3.30
CA CYS A 27 -16.04 14.19 3.24
C CYS A 27 -16.94 13.07 2.70
N GLU A 28 -17.88 13.39 1.81
CA GLU A 28 -18.70 12.38 1.14
C GLU A 28 -17.86 11.50 0.21
N PRO A 29 -18.27 10.23 0.00
CA PRO A 29 -17.61 9.36 -0.97
C PRO A 29 -17.56 9.99 -2.36
N GLY A 30 -16.41 9.93 -3.01
CA GLY A 30 -16.15 10.55 -4.29
C GLY A 30 -14.80 11.26 -4.32
N PHE A 31 -14.56 12.03 -5.39
CA PHE A 31 -13.40 12.92 -5.44
C PHE A 31 -13.66 14.22 -4.69
N LEU A 32 -12.75 14.55 -3.78
CA LEU A 32 -12.80 15.74 -2.92
C LEU A 32 -12.25 16.95 -3.71
N VAL A 33 -13.08 17.56 -4.54
CA VAL A 33 -12.69 18.64 -5.44
C VAL A 33 -12.08 19.83 -4.68
N ASP A 34 -12.60 20.16 -3.51
CA ASP A 34 -12.06 21.26 -2.70
C ASP A 34 -10.65 20.96 -2.17
N VAL A 35 -10.36 19.70 -1.85
CA VAL A 35 -9.00 19.27 -1.50
C VAL A 35 -8.10 19.40 -2.73
N ILE A 36 -8.53 18.92 -3.90
CA ILE A 36 -7.76 19.03 -5.14
C ILE A 36 -7.45 20.49 -5.47
N LYS A 37 -8.41 21.39 -5.37
CA LYS A 37 -8.22 22.84 -5.57
C LYS A 37 -7.27 23.46 -4.56
N SER A 38 -7.20 22.92 -3.34
CA SER A 38 -6.29 23.41 -2.28
C SER A 38 -4.83 23.01 -2.51
N VAL A 39 -4.58 21.98 -3.32
CA VAL A 39 -3.22 21.57 -3.67
C VAL A 39 -2.60 22.62 -4.57
N LYS A 40 -1.51 23.24 -4.10
CA LYS A 40 -0.80 24.24 -4.91
C LYS A 40 -0.15 23.57 -6.12
N ALA A 41 -0.57 24.03 -7.30
CA ALA A 41 0.03 23.65 -8.57
C ALA A 41 1.39 24.36 -8.75
N ASP A 42 2.43 23.85 -8.06
CA ASP A 42 3.78 24.41 -8.06
C ASP A 42 4.71 23.73 -9.09
N GLY A 43 4.15 22.98 -10.02
CA GLY A 43 4.88 22.22 -11.06
C GLY A 43 5.57 20.97 -10.54
N LYS A 44 5.48 20.65 -9.25
CA LYS A 44 6.06 19.42 -8.70
C LYS A 44 5.35 18.18 -9.20
N PRO A 45 6.09 17.09 -9.42
CA PRO A 45 5.49 15.82 -9.78
C PRO A 45 4.90 15.10 -8.56
N TYR A 46 3.76 14.45 -8.78
CA TYR A 46 3.05 13.66 -7.78
C TYR A 46 2.97 12.20 -8.19
N SER A 47 2.93 11.33 -7.20
CA SER A 47 2.46 9.95 -7.31
C SER A 47 1.02 9.87 -6.83
N LEU A 48 0.17 9.21 -7.59
CA LEU A 48 -1.15 8.78 -7.16
C LEU A 48 -1.02 7.41 -6.49
N VAL A 49 -1.33 7.33 -5.21
CA VAL A 49 -1.31 6.07 -4.46
C VAL A 49 -2.74 5.57 -4.29
N LEU A 50 -2.97 4.33 -4.65
CA LEU A 50 -4.25 3.64 -4.56
C LEU A 50 -4.12 2.48 -3.57
N ASP A 51 -5.01 2.43 -2.60
CA ASP A 51 -5.08 1.31 -1.65
C ASP A 51 -6.51 1.08 -1.20
N SER A 52 -6.87 -0.18 -0.98
CA SER A 52 -8.17 -0.57 -0.44
C SER A 52 -8.05 -0.95 1.02
N MET A 53 -8.92 -0.41 1.83
CA MET A 53 -9.01 -0.72 3.24
C MET A 53 -10.33 -1.45 3.54
N SER A 54 -10.23 -2.62 4.17
CA SER A 54 -11.43 -3.35 4.63
C SER A 54 -12.16 -2.54 5.70
N ILE A 55 -13.45 -2.38 5.53
CA ILE A 55 -14.33 -1.70 6.47
C ILE A 55 -15.36 -2.68 7.02
N ARG A 56 -15.92 -2.34 8.19
CA ARG A 56 -16.99 -3.14 8.78
C ARG A 56 -18.27 -2.99 7.96
N LYS A 57 -18.79 -4.09 7.45
CA LYS A 57 -20.07 -4.14 6.75
C LYS A 57 -21.22 -3.69 7.67
N ARG A 58 -21.65 -2.45 7.50
CA ARG A 58 -22.69 -1.84 8.33
C ARG A 58 -23.33 -0.63 7.65
N LEU A 59 -24.64 -0.50 7.76
CA LEU A 59 -25.35 0.74 7.42
C LEU A 59 -25.40 1.64 8.65
N ILE A 60 -25.17 2.92 8.47
CA ILE A 60 -25.21 3.95 9.49
C ILE A 60 -26.13 5.07 8.99
N VAL A 61 -27.12 5.43 9.81
CA VAL A 61 -27.92 6.62 9.54
C VAL A 61 -27.18 7.83 10.10
N ASN A 62 -26.78 8.73 9.22
CA ASN A 62 -26.22 10.01 9.61
C ASN A 62 -27.36 10.89 10.17
N LYS A 63 -27.33 11.16 11.47
CA LYS A 63 -28.39 11.89 12.17
C LYS A 63 -28.52 13.37 11.75
N HIS A 64 -27.48 13.94 11.14
CA HIS A 64 -27.47 15.34 10.69
C HIS A 64 -28.03 15.50 9.28
N THR A 65 -27.71 14.56 8.38
CA THR A 65 -28.12 14.61 6.97
C THR A 65 -29.31 13.71 6.67
N ASN A 66 -29.68 12.83 7.61
CA ASN A 66 -30.69 11.78 7.46
C ASN A 66 -30.42 10.79 6.31
N HIS A 67 -29.16 10.77 5.81
CA HIS A 67 -28.73 9.84 4.79
C HIS A 67 -28.22 8.53 5.38
N VAL A 68 -28.41 7.43 4.63
CA VAL A 68 -27.89 6.11 4.98
C VAL A 68 -26.52 5.94 4.34
N GLU A 69 -25.49 5.87 5.18
CA GLU A 69 -24.11 5.63 4.79
C GLU A 69 -23.74 4.14 4.90
N GLY A 70 -22.74 3.70 4.13
CA GLY A 70 -22.21 2.32 4.16
C GLY A 70 -22.66 1.45 3.00
N ARG A 71 -23.38 2.00 2.02
CA ARG A 71 -23.65 1.33 0.74
C ARG A 71 -22.50 1.54 -0.22
N VAL A 72 -22.42 0.69 -1.23
CA VAL A 72 -21.51 0.86 -2.39
C VAL A 72 -21.85 2.17 -3.10
N THR A 73 -20.82 2.97 -3.41
CA THR A 73 -21.00 4.31 -3.99
C THR A 73 -20.70 4.38 -5.48
N ILE A 74 -20.19 3.28 -6.08
CA ILE A 74 -19.85 3.22 -7.49
C ILE A 74 -20.00 1.81 -8.06
N GLY A 75 -20.39 1.73 -9.32
CA GLY A 75 -20.62 0.48 -10.04
C GLY A 75 -22.09 0.09 -10.13
N SER A 76 -22.37 -1.13 -10.56
CA SER A 76 -23.74 -1.63 -10.78
C SER A 76 -24.50 -2.01 -9.49
N ASP A 77 -23.78 -2.20 -8.40
CA ASP A 77 -24.30 -2.84 -7.18
C ASP A 77 -24.51 -1.86 -6.02
N MET A 78 -25.00 -0.66 -6.30
CA MET A 78 -25.15 0.43 -5.30
C MET A 78 -26.10 0.08 -4.13
N GLU A 79 -26.92 -0.94 -4.25
CA GLU A 79 -27.78 -1.44 -3.16
C GLU A 79 -27.02 -2.29 -2.13
N LYS A 80 -25.85 -2.81 -2.49
CA LYS A 80 -25.06 -3.63 -1.58
C LYS A 80 -24.39 -2.80 -0.49
N MET A 81 -24.17 -3.43 0.65
CA MET A 81 -23.34 -2.86 1.71
C MET A 81 -21.86 -2.98 1.31
N ALA A 82 -21.12 -1.89 1.46
CA ALA A 82 -19.69 -1.85 1.20
C ALA A 82 -18.89 -2.69 2.20
N THR A 83 -17.85 -3.33 1.72
CA THR A 83 -16.89 -4.11 2.52
C THR A 83 -15.50 -3.50 2.53
N GLU A 84 -15.24 -2.60 1.58
CA GLU A 84 -13.95 -1.93 1.41
C GLU A 84 -14.14 -0.45 1.10
N SER A 85 -13.12 0.34 1.43
CA SER A 85 -12.96 1.72 0.99
C SER A 85 -11.73 1.82 0.12
N LEU A 86 -11.90 2.13 -1.17
CA LEU A 86 -10.81 2.45 -2.10
C LEU A 86 -10.44 3.91 -1.93
N VAL A 87 -9.18 4.19 -1.60
CA VAL A 87 -8.68 5.53 -1.30
C VAL A 87 -7.71 5.99 -2.38
N PHE A 88 -7.84 7.25 -2.78
CA PHE A 88 -6.96 7.96 -3.69
C PHE A 88 -6.15 9.00 -2.92
N LEU A 89 -4.83 8.83 -2.90
CA LEU A 89 -3.91 9.69 -2.16
C LEU A 89 -2.88 10.31 -3.10
N LEU A 90 -2.76 11.63 -3.13
CA LEU A 90 -1.67 12.34 -3.79
C LEU A 90 -0.46 12.45 -2.87
N VAL A 91 0.69 12.00 -3.37
CA VAL A 91 1.96 12.05 -2.66
C VAL A 91 2.96 12.83 -3.51
N PRO A 92 3.46 14.00 -3.05
CA PRO A 92 4.48 14.73 -3.78
C PRO A 92 5.81 13.97 -3.77
N LEU A 93 6.44 13.78 -4.95
CA LEU A 93 7.68 13.02 -5.06
C LEU A 93 8.90 13.75 -4.50
N LEU A 94 8.84 15.07 -4.42
CA LEU A 94 9.92 15.92 -3.87
C LEU A 94 9.71 16.29 -2.40
N GLY A 95 8.87 15.53 -1.69
CA GLY A 95 8.51 15.80 -0.30
C GLY A 95 7.42 16.86 -0.15
N GLY A 96 6.74 16.83 0.99
CA GLY A 96 5.63 17.72 1.31
C GLY A 96 4.42 16.98 1.89
N PRO A 97 3.32 17.69 2.10
CA PRO A 97 2.10 17.11 2.65
C PRO A 97 1.47 16.12 1.65
N ARG A 98 0.85 15.08 2.19
CA ARG A 98 0.07 14.10 1.44
C ARG A 98 -1.39 14.53 1.46
N HIS A 99 -2.07 14.39 0.32
CA HIS A 99 -3.44 14.85 0.18
C HIS A 99 -4.37 13.69 -0.19
N PRO A 100 -5.25 13.23 0.70
CA PRO A 100 -6.32 12.31 0.32
C PRO A 100 -7.31 13.07 -0.57
N ILE A 101 -7.41 12.70 -1.84
CA ILE A 101 -8.20 13.42 -2.85
C ILE A 101 -9.51 12.74 -3.20
N GLY A 102 -9.76 11.57 -2.65
CA GLY A 102 -11.01 10.87 -2.85
C GLY A 102 -11.04 9.50 -2.21
N TYR A 103 -12.23 9.00 -1.97
CA TYR A 103 -12.46 7.62 -1.59
C TYR A 103 -13.82 7.13 -2.09
N PHE A 104 -13.91 5.83 -2.32
CA PHE A 104 -15.12 5.18 -2.78
C PHE A 104 -15.41 3.95 -1.93
N LEU A 105 -16.67 3.81 -1.55
CA LEU A 105 -17.12 2.62 -0.83
C LEU A 105 -17.48 1.54 -1.85
N VAL A 106 -16.87 0.37 -1.75
CA VAL A 106 -16.97 -0.71 -2.74
C VAL A 106 -17.19 -2.08 -2.07
N ASP A 107 -17.73 -3.02 -2.84
CA ASP A 107 -17.78 -4.44 -2.51
C ASP A 107 -17.14 -5.21 -3.67
N LYS A 108 -15.79 -5.30 -3.66
CA LYS A 108 -14.95 -5.80 -4.77
C LYS A 108 -15.06 -4.93 -6.02
N ILE A 109 -14.05 -4.16 -6.28
CA ILE A 109 -14.03 -3.30 -7.46
C ILE A 109 -13.65 -4.09 -8.72
N ASP A 110 -14.42 -3.88 -9.79
CA ASP A 110 -14.07 -4.36 -11.13
C ASP A 110 -12.97 -3.49 -11.76
N SER A 111 -12.08 -4.12 -12.53
CA SER A 111 -10.95 -3.44 -13.17
C SER A 111 -11.36 -2.39 -14.21
N ASN A 112 -12.55 -2.49 -14.83
CA ASN A 112 -13.05 -1.45 -15.73
C ASN A 112 -13.48 -0.22 -14.96
N VAL A 113 -14.22 -0.41 -13.86
CA VAL A 113 -14.64 0.68 -12.98
C VAL A 113 -13.42 1.37 -12.38
N GLN A 114 -12.43 0.61 -11.92
CA GLN A 114 -11.20 1.17 -11.38
C GLN A 114 -10.39 1.94 -12.43
N GLN A 115 -10.31 1.46 -13.67
CA GLN A 115 -9.70 2.16 -14.79
C GLN A 115 -10.38 3.50 -15.04
N GLN A 116 -11.72 3.53 -15.07
CA GLN A 116 -12.48 4.77 -15.27
C GLN A 116 -12.23 5.78 -14.15
N LEU A 117 -12.20 5.32 -12.88
CA LEU A 117 -11.88 6.18 -11.74
C LEU A 117 -10.48 6.78 -11.84
N ILE A 118 -9.49 5.98 -12.22
CA ILE A 118 -8.11 6.47 -12.40
C ILE A 118 -8.06 7.51 -13.53
N THR A 119 -8.72 7.22 -14.65
CA THR A 119 -8.78 8.15 -15.79
C THR A 119 -9.45 9.47 -15.39
N GLN A 120 -10.56 9.41 -14.68
CA GLN A 120 -11.25 10.59 -14.15
C GLN A 120 -10.37 11.36 -13.16
N CYS A 121 -9.68 10.68 -12.27
CA CYS A 121 -8.74 11.28 -11.31
C CYS A 121 -7.61 12.03 -12.00
N LEU A 122 -6.97 11.40 -13.01
CA LEU A 122 -5.90 12.00 -13.79
C LEU A 122 -6.39 13.25 -14.54
N THR A 123 -7.55 13.19 -15.16
CA THR A 123 -8.14 14.32 -15.88
C THR A 123 -8.45 15.46 -14.92
N LEU A 124 -9.16 15.19 -13.83
CA LEU A 124 -9.55 16.18 -12.84
C LEU A 124 -8.34 16.88 -12.20
N THR A 125 -7.32 16.10 -11.83
CA THR A 125 -6.08 16.68 -11.25
C THR A 125 -5.32 17.52 -12.26
N ALA A 126 -5.28 17.11 -13.54
CA ALA A 126 -4.63 17.86 -14.61
C ALA A 126 -5.33 19.17 -14.96
N GLU A 127 -6.66 19.26 -14.80
CA GLU A 127 -7.45 20.49 -14.93
C GLU A 127 -7.06 21.52 -13.86
N HIS A 128 -6.66 21.06 -12.68
CA HIS A 128 -6.20 21.90 -11.58
C HIS A 128 -4.67 22.11 -11.57
N GLY A 129 -3.96 21.75 -12.66
CA GLY A 129 -2.53 21.97 -12.81
C GLY A 129 -1.64 21.01 -12.02
N ILE A 130 -2.20 19.96 -11.45
CA ILE A 130 -1.44 18.94 -10.71
C ILE A 130 -0.88 17.92 -11.69
N LYS A 131 0.44 17.73 -11.68
CA LYS A 131 1.14 16.79 -12.56
C LYS A 131 1.34 15.44 -11.89
N ILE A 132 0.52 14.44 -12.22
CA ILE A 132 0.71 13.06 -11.79
C ILE A 132 1.59 12.36 -12.81
N VAL A 133 2.74 11.83 -12.35
CA VAL A 133 3.72 11.11 -13.19
C VAL A 133 3.88 9.64 -12.81
N ASN A 134 3.27 9.22 -11.71
CA ASN A 134 3.35 7.85 -11.24
C ASN A 134 2.04 7.42 -10.58
N ILE A 135 1.71 6.14 -10.71
CA ILE A 135 0.66 5.46 -9.94
C ILE A 135 1.30 4.35 -9.13
N THR A 136 0.98 4.30 -7.85
CA THR A 136 1.43 3.23 -6.95
C THR A 136 0.21 2.48 -6.41
N CYS A 137 0.20 1.16 -6.55
CA CYS A 137 -0.81 0.27 -5.96
C CYS A 137 -0.16 -1.04 -5.51
N ASP A 138 -0.90 -1.90 -4.82
CA ASP A 138 -0.42 -3.23 -4.50
C ASP A 138 -0.39 -4.14 -5.75
N GLY A 139 0.25 -5.31 -5.61
CA GLY A 139 0.37 -6.31 -6.67
C GLY A 139 -0.85 -7.22 -6.82
N ALA A 140 -2.03 -6.80 -6.38
CA ALA A 140 -3.25 -7.58 -6.61
C ALA A 140 -3.55 -7.70 -8.10
N ARG A 141 -4.04 -8.88 -8.54
CA ARG A 141 -4.31 -9.12 -9.97
C ARG A 141 -5.29 -8.11 -10.57
N SER A 142 -6.28 -7.66 -9.80
CA SER A 142 -7.22 -6.61 -10.23
C SER A 142 -6.51 -5.29 -10.55
N ASN A 143 -5.54 -4.89 -9.71
CA ASN A 143 -4.76 -3.66 -9.92
C ASN A 143 -3.86 -3.79 -11.15
N VAL A 144 -3.17 -4.93 -11.31
CA VAL A 144 -2.35 -5.19 -12.51
C VAL A 144 -3.20 -5.13 -13.78
N LEU A 145 -4.35 -5.81 -13.81
CA LEU A 145 -5.29 -5.77 -14.94
C LEU A 145 -5.79 -4.33 -15.22
N THR A 146 -6.03 -3.55 -14.19
CA THR A 146 -6.42 -2.14 -14.36
C THR A 146 -5.31 -1.32 -15.02
N LEU A 147 -4.05 -1.50 -14.60
CA LEU A 147 -2.91 -0.82 -15.20
C LEU A 147 -2.67 -1.26 -16.66
N GLU A 148 -2.85 -2.54 -16.97
CA GLU A 148 -2.80 -3.07 -18.34
C GLU A 148 -3.88 -2.45 -19.23
N LYS A 149 -5.11 -2.29 -18.71
CA LYS A 149 -6.21 -1.60 -19.42
C LYS A 149 -5.97 -0.12 -19.65
N LEU A 150 -5.17 0.53 -18.81
CA LEU A 150 -4.71 1.90 -19.02
C LEU A 150 -3.60 2.00 -20.09
N GLY A 151 -3.04 0.85 -20.52
CA GLY A 151 -2.03 0.75 -21.56
C GLY A 151 -0.63 0.38 -21.08
N ALA A 152 -0.43 0.12 -19.80
CA ALA A 152 0.85 -0.35 -19.29
C ALA A 152 1.08 -1.82 -19.66
N LYS A 153 2.32 -2.20 -19.95
CA LYS A 153 2.75 -3.59 -20.20
C LYS A 153 3.75 -4.00 -19.13
N ILE A 154 3.25 -4.58 -18.06
CA ILE A 154 4.09 -4.97 -16.92
C ILE A 154 4.67 -6.36 -17.17
N PRO A 155 5.99 -6.59 -17.01
CA PRO A 155 7.01 -5.64 -16.51
C PRO A 155 7.75 -4.83 -17.59
N SER A 156 7.54 -5.10 -18.88
CA SER A 156 8.40 -4.58 -19.97
C SER A 156 8.29 -3.08 -20.19
N GLU A 157 7.06 -2.54 -20.17
CA GLU A 157 6.76 -1.11 -20.36
C GLU A 157 5.81 -0.65 -19.23
N PRO A 158 6.32 -0.41 -18.00
CA PRO A 158 5.50 -0.12 -16.84
C PRO A 158 5.04 1.35 -16.82
N TYR A 159 4.44 1.81 -17.93
CA TYR A 159 3.89 3.15 -18.08
C TYR A 159 2.77 3.15 -19.12
N PHE A 160 1.95 4.17 -19.07
CA PHE A 160 0.94 4.49 -20.08
C PHE A 160 0.91 6.00 -20.35
N LYS A 161 0.22 6.42 -21.44
CA LYS A 161 0.07 7.82 -21.81
C LYS A 161 -1.00 8.48 -20.93
N HIS A 162 -0.72 9.68 -20.40
CA HIS A 162 -1.73 10.42 -19.65
C HIS A 162 -2.95 10.72 -20.56
N PRO A 163 -4.20 10.59 -20.09
CA PRO A 163 -5.38 10.68 -20.94
C PRO A 163 -5.56 12.05 -21.63
N THR A 164 -5.09 13.14 -21.02
CA THR A 164 -5.31 14.51 -21.51
C THR A 164 -4.02 15.35 -21.66
N LYS A 165 -2.88 14.84 -21.24
CA LYS A 165 -1.58 15.55 -21.30
C LYS A 165 -0.55 14.71 -22.05
N ASP A 166 0.44 15.40 -22.65
CA ASP A 166 1.50 14.70 -23.39
C ASP A 166 2.69 14.35 -22.49
N HIS A 167 2.44 13.42 -21.55
CA HIS A 167 3.51 12.80 -20.74
C HIS A 167 3.14 11.36 -20.37
N LYS A 168 4.15 10.59 -19.98
CA LYS A 168 4.00 9.23 -19.49
C LYS A 168 3.62 9.24 -18.02
N VAL A 169 2.73 8.33 -17.62
CA VAL A 169 2.43 8.00 -16.22
C VAL A 169 3.02 6.62 -15.95
N TYR A 170 4.00 6.55 -15.07
CA TYR A 170 4.65 5.31 -14.69
C TYR A 170 3.81 4.53 -13.69
N THR A 171 3.97 3.23 -13.66
CA THR A 171 3.26 2.34 -12.73
C THR A 171 4.28 1.68 -11.80
N THR A 172 4.03 1.74 -10.51
CA THR A 172 4.91 1.17 -9.49
C THR A 172 4.08 0.28 -8.57
N LEU A 173 4.52 -0.95 -8.37
CA LEU A 173 3.94 -1.79 -7.34
C LEU A 173 4.53 -1.41 -5.97
N ASP A 174 3.70 -1.40 -4.92
CA ASP A 174 4.14 -1.06 -3.56
C ASP A 174 5.27 -2.00 -3.12
N ALA A 175 6.48 -1.46 -3.00
CA ALA A 175 7.68 -2.21 -2.65
C ALA A 175 7.54 -2.93 -1.30
N VAL A 176 6.83 -2.34 -0.33
CA VAL A 176 6.59 -2.93 0.99
C VAL A 176 5.67 -4.15 0.87
N HIS A 177 4.67 -4.08 0.00
CA HIS A 177 3.77 -5.18 -0.31
C HIS A 177 4.52 -6.31 -1.02
N MET A 178 5.32 -5.95 -2.04
CA MET A 178 6.12 -6.92 -2.80
C MET A 178 7.11 -7.66 -1.91
N LEU A 179 7.74 -6.98 -0.96
CA LEU A 179 8.64 -7.62 0.02
C LEU A 179 7.91 -8.65 0.90
N LYS A 180 6.68 -8.36 1.34
CA LYS A 180 5.85 -9.33 2.08
C LYS A 180 5.51 -10.53 1.19
N LEU A 181 5.13 -10.29 -0.06
CA LEU A 181 4.78 -11.35 -1.01
C LEU A 181 5.97 -12.25 -1.30
N ALA A 182 7.15 -11.68 -1.56
CA ALA A 182 8.38 -12.43 -1.78
C ALA A 182 8.71 -13.35 -0.58
N ARG A 183 8.68 -12.80 0.65
CA ARG A 183 8.89 -13.60 1.85
C ARG A 183 7.85 -14.71 2.00
N ASN A 184 6.57 -14.41 1.76
CA ASN A 184 5.50 -15.40 1.90
C ASN A 184 5.62 -16.50 0.85
N ALA A 185 5.95 -16.15 -0.40
CA ALA A 185 6.21 -17.11 -1.46
C ALA A 185 7.42 -17.99 -1.13
N PHE A 186 8.53 -17.41 -0.66
CA PHE A 186 9.72 -18.14 -0.25
C PHE A 186 9.43 -19.13 0.88
N GLY A 187 8.68 -18.71 1.89
CA GLY A 187 8.25 -19.60 2.98
C GLY A 187 7.32 -20.72 2.52
N SER A 188 6.42 -20.45 1.55
CA SER A 188 5.43 -21.40 1.04
C SER A 188 6.01 -22.40 0.04
N LEU A 189 6.76 -21.90 -0.96
CA LEU A 189 7.32 -22.72 -2.04
C LEU A 189 8.61 -23.42 -1.63
N LYS A 190 9.26 -22.95 -0.56
CA LYS A 190 10.53 -23.45 -0.02
C LYS A 190 11.73 -23.26 -0.94
N ARG A 191 11.56 -23.23 -2.26
CA ARG A 191 12.64 -23.12 -3.24
C ARG A 191 12.29 -22.10 -4.31
N PHE A 192 13.29 -21.30 -4.67
CA PHE A 192 13.29 -20.47 -5.87
C PHE A 192 14.39 -20.94 -6.79
N LYS A 193 14.19 -20.81 -8.09
CA LYS A 193 15.21 -21.01 -9.11
C LYS A 193 15.64 -19.65 -9.64
N SER A 194 16.93 -19.43 -9.74
CA SER A 194 17.55 -18.30 -10.43
C SER A 194 18.56 -18.83 -11.44
N ASP A 195 19.07 -17.95 -12.29
CA ASP A 195 20.12 -18.30 -13.25
C ASP A 195 21.43 -18.72 -12.56
N GLU A 196 21.63 -18.27 -11.32
CA GLU A 196 22.81 -18.59 -10.49
C GLU A 196 22.66 -19.88 -9.65
N GLY A 197 21.44 -20.46 -9.61
CA GLY A 197 21.19 -21.70 -8.87
C GLY A 197 19.87 -21.69 -8.09
N GLU A 198 19.76 -22.62 -7.15
CA GLU A 198 18.58 -22.79 -6.29
C GLU A 198 18.74 -22.03 -4.97
N ILE A 199 17.70 -21.30 -4.58
CA ILE A 199 17.60 -20.61 -3.29
C ILE A 199 16.63 -21.41 -2.42
N ASP A 200 17.14 -22.07 -1.36
CA ASP A 200 16.36 -22.96 -0.52
C ASP A 200 16.12 -22.38 0.88
N PHE A 201 14.85 -22.32 1.29
CA PHE A 201 14.42 -21.84 2.60
C PHE A 201 14.97 -22.69 3.77
N SER A 202 15.35 -23.94 3.51
CA SER A 202 15.92 -24.83 4.51
C SER A 202 17.19 -24.28 5.14
N PHE A 203 17.99 -23.50 4.39
CA PHE A 203 19.20 -22.85 4.96
C PHE A 203 18.83 -21.79 6.00
N VAL A 204 17.74 -21.07 5.83
CA VAL A 204 17.23 -20.13 6.84
C VAL A 204 16.75 -20.89 8.09
N GLU A 205 16.07 -22.02 7.90
CA GLU A 205 15.63 -22.88 9.01
C GLU A 205 16.84 -23.50 9.78
N LYS A 206 17.86 -23.97 9.05
CA LYS A 206 19.11 -24.47 9.64
C LYS A 206 19.84 -23.39 10.44
N LEU A 207 19.96 -22.18 9.87
CA LEU A 207 20.57 -21.03 10.54
C LEU A 207 19.83 -20.69 11.83
N ASN A 208 18.50 -20.63 11.79
CA ASN A 208 17.72 -20.34 12.99
C ASN A 208 17.91 -21.42 14.08
N LYS A 209 17.90 -22.69 13.72
CA LYS A 209 18.15 -23.81 14.66
C LYS A 209 19.56 -23.76 15.26
N LEU A 210 20.59 -23.49 14.44
CA LEU A 210 21.96 -23.36 14.89
C LEU A 210 22.11 -22.23 15.92
N GLN A 211 21.55 -21.06 15.62
CA GLN A 211 21.58 -19.90 16.51
C GLN A 211 20.92 -20.20 17.89
N GLU A 212 19.82 -20.94 17.88
CA GLU A 212 19.13 -21.34 19.10
C GLU A 212 19.95 -22.30 19.92
N SER A 213 20.62 -23.28 19.28
CA SER A 213 21.45 -24.24 19.98
C SER A 213 22.71 -23.62 20.58
N MET A 214 23.30 -22.64 19.91
CA MET A 214 24.54 -21.97 20.36
C MET A 214 24.29 -20.81 21.33
N GLY A 215 23.06 -20.31 21.43
CA GLY A 215 22.75 -19.11 22.22
C GLY A 215 23.33 -17.80 21.64
N VAL A 216 23.94 -17.85 20.43
CA VAL A 216 24.57 -16.71 19.74
C VAL A 216 23.87 -16.48 18.42
N ARG A 217 23.65 -15.21 18.04
CA ARG A 217 22.95 -14.85 16.82
C ARG A 217 23.89 -14.28 15.77
N LEU A 218 24.22 -15.07 14.76
CA LEU A 218 24.93 -14.61 13.56
C LEU A 218 24.06 -13.61 12.75
N ALA A 219 22.83 -14.01 12.45
CA ALA A 219 21.81 -13.11 11.90
C ALA A 219 21.00 -12.50 13.05
N ASN A 220 21.41 -11.35 13.56
CA ASN A 220 20.99 -10.78 14.84
C ASN A 220 19.47 -10.58 15.00
N LYS A 221 18.71 -10.42 13.89
CA LYS A 221 17.26 -10.20 13.91
C LYS A 221 16.44 -11.44 13.58
N LEU A 222 17.07 -12.52 13.11
CA LEU A 222 16.40 -13.79 12.81
C LEU A 222 15.96 -14.49 14.11
N SER A 223 14.78 -15.07 14.11
CA SER A 223 14.21 -15.76 15.28
C SER A 223 13.09 -16.72 14.86
N ASN A 224 12.60 -17.55 15.76
CA ASN A 224 11.47 -18.47 15.55
C ASN A 224 10.20 -17.81 15.00
N ARG A 225 10.00 -16.51 15.21
CA ARG A 225 8.86 -15.78 14.64
C ARG A 225 8.90 -15.78 13.11
N HIS A 226 10.07 -15.83 12.50
CA HIS A 226 10.25 -15.87 11.05
C HIS A 226 9.93 -17.25 10.48
N MET A 227 10.10 -18.31 11.27
CA MET A 227 9.74 -19.68 10.89
C MET A 227 8.21 -19.86 10.87
N LYS A 228 7.49 -19.12 11.72
CA LYS A 228 6.02 -19.09 11.78
C LYS A 228 5.43 -18.04 10.84
N TRP A 229 6.02 -17.87 9.65
CA TRP A 229 5.67 -16.83 8.67
C TRP A 229 4.18 -16.85 8.27
N HIS A 230 3.54 -18.02 8.19
CA HIS A 230 2.13 -18.20 7.85
C HIS A 230 1.17 -17.44 8.77
N ASN A 231 1.50 -17.30 10.06
CA ASN A 231 0.76 -16.50 11.04
C ASN A 231 1.13 -15.01 11.00
N MET A 232 2.18 -14.66 10.28
CA MET A 232 2.79 -13.33 10.27
C MET A 232 2.85 -12.71 8.86
N LYS A 233 1.96 -13.15 7.94
CA LYS A 233 1.98 -12.75 6.52
C LYS A 233 1.99 -11.24 6.30
N MET A 234 1.30 -10.48 7.15
CA MET A 234 1.18 -9.02 7.03
C MET A 234 2.31 -8.23 7.72
N LYS A 235 3.23 -8.89 8.43
CA LYS A 235 4.30 -8.21 9.19
C LYS A 235 5.50 -7.90 8.29
N VAL A 236 5.55 -6.66 7.77
CA VAL A 236 6.64 -6.14 6.93
C VAL A 236 8.00 -6.27 7.58
N ARG A 237 8.11 -5.89 8.85
CA ARG A 237 9.38 -5.96 9.60
C ARG A 237 9.99 -7.35 9.58
N LEU A 238 9.18 -8.41 9.72
CA LEU A 238 9.68 -9.78 9.66
C LEU A 238 10.11 -10.18 8.23
N ALA A 239 9.44 -9.67 7.20
CA ALA A 239 9.85 -9.88 5.82
C ALA A 239 11.22 -9.23 5.55
N ALA A 240 11.39 -7.97 5.92
CA ALA A 240 12.64 -7.25 5.77
C ALA A 240 13.80 -7.87 6.57
N GLN A 241 13.51 -8.40 7.76
CA GLN A 241 14.52 -9.05 8.59
C GLN A 241 14.97 -10.40 8.03
N LEU A 242 14.05 -11.19 7.47
CA LEU A 242 14.36 -12.47 6.83
C LEU A 242 15.14 -12.31 5.53
N LEU A 243 14.74 -11.34 4.70
CA LEU A 243 15.35 -11.06 3.40
C LEU A 243 16.47 -9.98 3.53
N SER A 244 17.15 -9.92 4.66
CA SER A 244 18.21 -8.95 4.91
C SER A 244 19.59 -9.51 4.58
N SER A 245 20.55 -8.61 4.28
CA SER A 245 21.95 -8.96 4.08
C SER A 245 22.52 -9.73 5.26
N SER A 246 22.17 -9.39 6.51
CA SER A 246 22.67 -10.11 7.69
C SER A 246 22.29 -11.60 7.74
N VAL A 247 21.16 -11.99 7.12
CA VAL A 247 20.79 -13.40 6.95
C VAL A 247 21.60 -14.03 5.82
N ALA A 248 21.75 -13.32 4.70
CA ALA A 248 22.55 -13.79 3.56
C ALA A 248 24.03 -14.00 3.96
N ASP A 249 24.64 -12.99 4.59
CA ASP A 249 26.04 -13.03 5.05
C ASP A 249 26.29 -14.17 6.04
N ALA A 250 25.33 -14.42 6.95
CA ALA A 250 25.44 -15.52 7.91
C ALA A 250 25.38 -16.89 7.21
N ILE A 251 24.52 -17.07 6.22
CA ILE A 251 24.43 -18.31 5.44
C ILE A 251 25.68 -18.48 4.60
N GLU A 252 26.16 -17.44 3.94
CA GLU A 252 27.41 -17.49 3.17
C GLU A 252 28.63 -17.84 4.04
N TYR A 253 28.76 -17.22 5.21
CA TYR A 253 29.82 -17.59 6.16
C TYR A 253 29.76 -19.07 6.55
N LEU A 254 28.56 -19.56 6.88
CA LEU A 254 28.38 -20.98 7.27
C LEU A 254 28.60 -21.94 6.09
N SER A 255 28.32 -21.55 4.87
CA SER A 255 28.63 -22.39 3.69
C SER A 255 30.11 -22.68 3.52
N LYS A 256 30.98 -21.79 4.03
CA LYS A 256 32.44 -21.92 4.01
C LYS A 256 32.97 -22.69 5.22
N THR A 257 32.26 -22.72 6.35
CA THR A 257 32.74 -23.23 7.64
C THR A 257 31.99 -24.47 8.13
N ASP A 258 30.76 -24.71 7.70
CA ASP A 258 29.91 -25.84 8.12
C ASP A 258 29.38 -26.63 6.91
N SER A 259 29.71 -27.93 6.84
CA SER A 259 29.27 -28.81 5.75
C SER A 259 27.74 -28.94 5.61
N LYS A 260 26.99 -28.64 6.66
CA LYS A 260 25.50 -28.65 6.64
C LYS A 260 24.90 -27.51 5.79
N PHE A 261 25.71 -26.54 5.41
CA PHE A 261 25.31 -25.38 4.61
C PHE A 261 25.90 -25.40 3.19
N LYS A 262 26.50 -26.50 2.78
CA LYS A 262 27.02 -26.78 1.44
C LYS A 262 25.96 -27.40 0.55
#